data_4d17065356292b8769bd385e9e5231f7
#
_entry.id   4d17065356292b8769bd385e9e5231f7
#
_cell.length_a   1.000
_cell.length_b   1.000
_cell.length_c   1.000
_cell.angle_alpha   90.00
_cell.angle_beta   90.00
_cell.angle_gamma   90.00
#
_symmetry.space_group_name_H-M   'P 1'
#
loop_
_entity.id
_entity.type
_entity.pdbx_description
1 polymer ?
#
loop_
_entity_poly.entity_id
_entity_poly.type
_entity_poly.pdbx_seq_one_letter_code
_entity_poly.pdbx_strand_id
1 'polypeptide(L)'
;RDEQWAHPEAVDFWERTCVSCMILAGMFTFAILVGFITDGITQAMDEMSSGRTKVIAKNHTLLLGWNESTLRLLVQIATTRMDHQRNHKWAWLFFWQKRKTAANKLCTGSTVIMANNKTKEEMDTEIRFALAERGIPTWSTQVGTNIVCRVGDPTSMHDLLRVGTQRAAVIAVMCTVADEQEEEENEEARVYNGATLRTLLGIRQIHSRHMASLSGKQGQSAHVVVQLSAPSPYVSAACWQNRKGVDMVHPLFIKEKLNALLFTCAVQKGLSEVLMEMLSFEGAELKILQVDRNFPDFVGKTAEALLYSLDSAVMFGIKHSRRPNSKTGKPYTIELNPDGNTVIQSGDSIVLLTDSEEIERVDNSVAEMDIASKSKIRNPAGSRSVSVNYAAYVLVCGWREEWQYPELFHKLLRDVSGIASPGTKLVFLNLMESEAFGKLFHVEEDHGERVRLRDGWKMDTETDLYGRVQNSFSNQTLEIIHYSGDAAHVEVLEPILKKHPFDTAIVLGTQKARAA
;
A
#
# COMPACT_ATOMS: atom_id res chain seq x y z
N ARG A 1 -67.99 0.03 -63.77
CA ARG A 1 -66.66 0.73 -63.70
C ARG A 1 -65.63 -0.35 -63.53
N ASP A 2 -65.18 -0.87 -64.68
CA ASP A 2 -64.10 -1.85 -64.73
C ASP A 2 -62.79 -1.11 -64.65
N GLU A 3 -62.15 -1.20 -63.52
CA GLU A 3 -60.74 -0.87 -63.43
C GLU A 3 -59.97 -1.97 -64.11
N GLN A 4 -59.68 -1.73 -65.39
CA GLN A 4 -58.71 -2.53 -66.12
C GLN A 4 -57.35 -2.36 -65.45
N TRP A 5 -57.01 -3.38 -64.68
CA TRP A 5 -55.62 -3.61 -64.32
C TRP A 5 -54.84 -3.79 -65.62
N ALA A 6 -54.08 -2.79 -66.02
CA ALA A 6 -53.22 -2.85 -67.14
C ALA A 6 -52.32 -4.09 -67.06
N HIS A 7 -52.44 -4.97 -68.03
CA HIS A 7 -51.55 -6.10 -68.18
C HIS A 7 -50.11 -5.63 -68.23
N PRO A 8 -49.18 -6.28 -67.49
CA PRO A 8 -47.77 -5.89 -67.52
C PRO A 8 -47.05 -6.46 -68.76
N GLU A 9 -47.67 -6.35 -69.93
CA GLU A 9 -47.13 -6.91 -71.20
C GLU A 9 -46.61 -5.82 -72.13
N ALA A 10 -45.75 -5.05 -71.75
CA ALA A 10 -44.80 -4.33 -72.63
C ALA A 10 -43.90 -3.41 -71.86
N VAL A 11 -43.31 -3.91 -70.80
CA VAL A 11 -42.16 -3.21 -70.26
C VAL A 11 -41.01 -3.54 -71.24
N ASP A 12 -40.59 -2.51 -72.02
CA ASP A 12 -39.49 -2.64 -72.95
C ASP A 12 -38.28 -3.29 -72.29
N PHE A 13 -37.59 -4.14 -73.02
CA PHE A 13 -36.37 -4.80 -72.58
C PHE A 13 -35.40 -3.81 -71.91
N TRP A 14 -35.33 -2.59 -72.41
CA TRP A 14 -34.49 -1.52 -71.88
C TRP A 14 -34.97 -1.03 -70.51
N GLU A 15 -36.25 -0.93 -70.28
CA GLU A 15 -36.79 -0.51 -68.96
C GLU A 15 -36.49 -1.57 -67.90
N ARG A 16 -36.66 -2.87 -68.24
CA ARG A 16 -36.29 -3.98 -67.32
C ARG A 16 -34.81 -3.98 -67.01
N THR A 17 -33.96 -3.72 -68.01
CA THR A 17 -32.51 -3.67 -67.84
C THR A 17 -32.12 -2.47 -66.97
N CYS A 18 -32.70 -1.28 -67.21
CA CYS A 18 -32.46 -0.11 -66.40
C CYS A 18 -32.88 -0.30 -64.92
N VAL A 19 -34.06 -0.87 -64.68
CA VAL A 19 -34.53 -1.18 -63.32
C VAL A 19 -33.63 -2.20 -62.64
N SER A 20 -33.20 -3.26 -63.33
CA SER A 20 -32.26 -4.23 -62.83
C SER A 20 -30.89 -3.63 -62.48
N CYS A 21 -30.37 -2.74 -63.33
CA CYS A 21 -29.16 -1.97 -63.05
C CYS A 21 -29.32 -1.04 -61.87
N MET A 22 -30.46 -0.36 -61.71
CA MET A 22 -30.74 0.47 -60.56
C MET A 22 -30.79 -0.34 -59.24
N ILE A 23 -31.46 -1.50 -59.26
CA ILE A 23 -31.55 -2.38 -58.12
C ILE A 23 -30.14 -2.90 -57.75
N LEU A 24 -29.35 -3.35 -58.74
CA LEU A 24 -27.98 -3.78 -58.50
C LEU A 24 -27.10 -2.65 -57.96
N ALA A 25 -27.19 -1.45 -58.54
CA ALA A 25 -26.46 -0.27 -58.03
C ALA A 25 -26.87 0.10 -56.59
N GLY A 26 -28.19 0.04 -56.29
CA GLY A 26 -28.71 0.22 -54.95
C GLY A 26 -28.19 -0.82 -53.96
N MET A 27 -28.19 -2.08 -54.35
CA MET A 27 -27.63 -3.15 -53.53
C MET A 27 -26.12 -2.99 -53.30
N PHE A 28 -25.35 -2.62 -54.33
CA PHE A 28 -23.94 -2.31 -54.19
C PHE A 28 -23.69 -1.13 -53.27
N THR A 29 -24.42 -0.05 -53.43
CA THR A 29 -24.32 1.14 -52.56
C THR A 29 -24.65 0.81 -51.15
N PHE A 30 -25.71 0.02 -50.92
CA PHE A 30 -26.11 -0.42 -49.60
C PHE A 30 -25.06 -1.34 -48.94
N ALA A 31 -24.50 -2.30 -49.71
CA ALA A 31 -23.46 -3.20 -49.23
C ALA A 31 -22.19 -2.40 -48.81
N ILE A 32 -21.78 -1.39 -49.61
CA ILE A 32 -20.65 -0.53 -49.28
C ILE A 32 -20.95 0.29 -48.02
N LEU A 33 -22.14 0.83 -47.90
CA LEU A 33 -22.54 1.61 -46.71
C LEU A 33 -22.52 0.76 -45.45
N VAL A 34 -23.08 -0.46 -45.52
CA VAL A 34 -23.06 -1.42 -44.41
C VAL A 34 -21.62 -1.79 -44.04
N GLY A 35 -20.75 -2.00 -45.02
CA GLY A 35 -19.33 -2.26 -44.82
C GLY A 35 -18.64 -1.15 -44.04
N PHE A 36 -18.82 0.11 -44.45
CA PHE A 36 -18.24 1.27 -43.76
C PHE A 36 -18.78 1.43 -42.32
N ILE A 37 -20.08 1.21 -42.12
CA ILE A 37 -20.68 1.25 -40.79
C ILE A 37 -20.12 0.15 -39.91
N THR A 38 -20.02 -1.07 -40.43
CA THR A 38 -19.49 -2.23 -39.71
C THR A 38 -18.03 -2.01 -39.32
N ASP A 39 -17.20 -1.56 -40.28
CA ASP A 39 -15.79 -1.26 -40.03
C ASP A 39 -15.64 -0.15 -38.97
N GLY A 40 -16.44 0.92 -39.07
CA GLY A 40 -16.44 2.00 -38.09
C GLY A 40 -16.84 1.54 -36.68
N ILE A 41 -17.85 0.67 -36.58
CA ILE A 41 -18.27 0.09 -35.30
C ILE A 41 -17.18 -0.86 -34.78
N THR A 42 -16.62 -1.73 -35.61
CA THR A 42 -15.55 -2.65 -35.24
C THR A 42 -14.33 -1.90 -34.75
N GLN A 43 -13.89 -0.87 -35.48
CA GLN A 43 -12.76 -0.03 -35.06
C GLN A 43 -13.03 0.69 -33.72
N ALA A 44 -14.23 1.21 -33.52
CA ALA A 44 -14.62 1.83 -32.26
C ALA A 44 -14.65 0.80 -31.10
N MET A 45 -15.14 -0.39 -31.36
CA MET A 45 -15.12 -1.50 -30.37
C MET A 45 -13.70 -1.94 -30.06
N ASP A 46 -12.83 -2.07 -31.06
CA ASP A 46 -11.42 -2.44 -30.86
C ASP A 46 -10.68 -1.35 -30.08
N GLU A 47 -10.95 -0.07 -30.34
CA GLU A 47 -10.38 1.02 -29.55
C GLU A 47 -10.87 0.99 -28.09
N MET A 48 -12.12 0.68 -27.85
CA MET A 48 -12.67 0.51 -26.50
C MET A 48 -12.13 -0.75 -25.81
N SER A 49 -11.98 -1.85 -26.55
CA SER A 49 -11.42 -3.12 -26.06
C SER A 49 -9.94 -3.00 -25.76
N SER A 50 -9.18 -2.27 -26.60
CA SER A 50 -7.73 -2.07 -26.40
C SER A 50 -7.36 -1.39 -25.08
N GLY A 51 -8.34 -0.82 -24.37
CA GLY A 51 -8.11 -0.15 -23.08
C GLY A 51 -7.35 1.17 -23.19
N ARG A 52 -7.20 1.75 -24.39
CA ARG A 52 -6.46 2.98 -24.61
C ARG A 52 -7.32 4.26 -24.61
N THR A 53 -8.62 4.14 -24.35
CA THR A 53 -9.54 5.28 -24.32
C THR A 53 -9.33 6.19 -23.10
N LYS A 54 -9.58 7.50 -23.28
CA LYS A 54 -9.43 8.51 -22.23
C LYS A 54 -10.44 8.31 -21.10
N VAL A 55 -9.99 8.46 -19.85
CA VAL A 55 -10.84 8.41 -18.67
C VAL A 55 -11.38 9.80 -18.35
N ILE A 56 -12.71 9.90 -18.15
CA ILE A 56 -13.41 11.17 -17.86
C ILE A 56 -13.74 11.32 -16.37
N ALA A 57 -13.41 10.33 -15.54
CA ALA A 57 -13.71 10.33 -14.10
C ALA A 57 -13.07 11.53 -13.37
N LYS A 58 -13.75 11.98 -12.29
CA LYS A 58 -13.26 13.01 -11.36
C LYS A 58 -13.25 12.43 -9.95
N ASN A 59 -12.30 12.87 -9.12
CA ASN A 59 -12.13 12.41 -7.74
C ASN A 59 -12.00 10.89 -7.62
N HIS A 60 -11.45 10.24 -8.64
CA HIS A 60 -11.25 8.80 -8.69
C HIS A 60 -9.96 8.39 -7.98
N THR A 61 -9.88 7.12 -7.61
CA THR A 61 -8.65 6.48 -7.15
C THR A 61 -7.90 5.93 -8.36
N LEU A 62 -6.64 6.32 -8.53
CA LEU A 62 -5.79 5.88 -9.63
C LEU A 62 -4.71 4.92 -9.11
N LEU A 63 -4.69 3.71 -9.66
CA LEU A 63 -3.68 2.70 -9.39
C LEU A 63 -2.76 2.58 -10.61
N LEU A 64 -1.47 2.82 -10.42
CA LEU A 64 -0.46 2.77 -11.47
C LEU A 64 0.46 1.57 -11.24
N GLY A 65 0.47 0.66 -12.19
CA GLY A 65 1.18 -0.62 -12.13
C GLY A 65 0.28 -1.79 -11.75
N TRP A 66 0.74 -2.99 -12.09
CA TRP A 66 0.05 -4.25 -11.82
C TRP A 66 0.98 -5.25 -11.18
N ASN A 67 0.65 -5.66 -9.98
CA ASN A 67 1.29 -6.74 -9.26
C ASN A 67 0.26 -7.51 -8.41
N GLU A 68 0.67 -8.54 -7.70
CA GLU A 68 -0.22 -9.31 -6.82
C GLU A 68 -0.90 -8.45 -5.74
N SER A 69 -0.18 -7.46 -5.22
CA SER A 69 -0.73 -6.52 -4.23
C SER A 69 -1.83 -5.63 -4.81
N THR A 70 -1.79 -5.33 -6.12
CA THR A 70 -2.84 -4.55 -6.81
C THR A 70 -4.18 -5.28 -6.77
N LEU A 71 -4.18 -6.59 -7.05
CA LEU A 71 -5.39 -7.42 -6.99
C LEU A 71 -5.97 -7.48 -5.56
N ARG A 72 -5.12 -7.72 -4.57
CA ARG A 72 -5.53 -7.75 -3.16
C ARG A 72 -6.12 -6.41 -2.71
N LEU A 73 -5.49 -5.30 -3.08
CA LEU A 73 -5.99 -3.94 -2.79
C LEU A 73 -7.36 -3.69 -3.44
N LEU A 74 -7.55 -4.13 -4.69
CA LEU A 74 -8.83 -3.98 -5.38
C LEU A 74 -9.96 -4.75 -4.70
N VAL A 75 -9.70 -5.98 -4.28
CA VAL A 75 -10.66 -6.78 -3.53
C VAL A 75 -11.04 -6.09 -2.23
N GLN A 76 -10.07 -5.56 -1.49
CA GLN A 76 -10.32 -4.81 -0.26
C GLN A 76 -11.16 -3.55 -0.50
N ILE A 77 -10.82 -2.75 -1.54
CA ILE A 77 -11.63 -1.58 -1.91
C ILE A 77 -13.07 -1.99 -2.27
N ALA A 78 -13.25 -3.10 -2.99
CA ALA A 78 -14.56 -3.60 -3.38
C ALA A 78 -15.38 -4.05 -2.16
N THR A 79 -14.75 -4.75 -1.21
CA THR A 79 -15.38 -5.16 0.06
C THR A 79 -15.84 -3.94 0.86
N THR A 80 -14.95 -2.98 1.09
CA THR A 80 -15.28 -1.75 1.83
C THR A 80 -16.43 -0.97 1.17
N ARG A 81 -16.46 -0.90 -0.16
CA ARG A 81 -17.57 -0.26 -0.90
C ARG A 81 -18.88 -0.99 -0.73
N MET A 82 -18.83 -2.31 -0.73
CA MET A 82 -20.04 -3.13 -0.55
C MET A 82 -20.60 -2.96 0.87
N ASP A 83 -19.74 -2.93 1.89
CA ASP A 83 -20.15 -2.74 3.28
C ASP A 83 -20.70 -1.33 3.50
N HIS A 84 -20.04 -0.32 2.95
CA HIS A 84 -20.56 1.05 2.95
C HIS A 84 -21.93 1.15 2.28
N GLN A 85 -22.15 0.50 1.13
CA GLN A 85 -23.44 0.46 0.47
C GLN A 85 -24.50 -0.30 1.29
N ARG A 86 -24.11 -1.40 1.94
CA ARG A 86 -25.02 -2.19 2.80
C ARG A 86 -25.48 -1.36 3.99
N ASN A 87 -24.58 -0.66 4.66
CA ASN A 87 -24.88 0.18 5.81
C ASN A 87 -25.75 1.40 5.44
N HIS A 88 -25.64 1.90 4.22
CA HIS A 88 -26.38 3.09 3.75
C HIS A 88 -27.69 2.77 3.05
N LYS A 89 -28.04 1.50 2.75
CA LYS A 89 -29.31 1.14 2.10
C LYS A 89 -30.54 1.59 2.89
N TRP A 90 -30.46 1.67 4.19
CA TRP A 90 -31.57 2.09 5.06
C TRP A 90 -31.56 3.59 5.38
N ALA A 91 -30.47 4.30 5.10
CA ALA A 91 -30.32 5.73 5.42
C ALA A 91 -31.25 6.63 4.57
N TRP A 92 -31.72 6.17 3.42
CA TRP A 92 -32.67 6.92 2.59
C TRP A 92 -34.07 7.01 3.22
N LEU A 93 -34.43 6.10 4.09
CA LEU A 93 -35.70 6.14 4.84
C LEU A 93 -35.70 7.23 5.92
N PHE A 94 -34.53 7.68 6.37
CA PHE A 94 -34.38 8.72 7.37
C PHE A 94 -33.95 10.04 6.73
N PHE A 95 -34.75 10.58 5.85
CA PHE A 95 -34.51 11.76 5.00
C PHE A 95 -34.19 13.05 5.76
N TRP A 96 -34.33 13.08 7.09
CA TRP A 96 -34.22 14.28 7.92
C TRP A 96 -32.84 14.47 8.55
N GLN A 97 -31.98 13.51 8.55
CA GLN A 97 -30.62 13.63 9.06
C GLN A 97 -29.66 13.77 7.86
N LYS A 98 -29.36 15.01 7.47
CA LYS A 98 -28.20 15.31 6.61
C LYS A 98 -26.94 14.97 7.40
N ARG A 99 -26.57 13.69 7.45
CA ARG A 99 -25.26 13.28 7.91
C ARG A 99 -24.24 13.76 6.90
N LYS A 100 -23.45 14.76 7.32
CA LYS A 100 -22.20 15.12 6.65
C LYS A 100 -21.15 14.04 6.97
N THR A 101 -21.41 12.81 6.60
CA THR A 101 -20.38 11.78 6.63
C THR A 101 -19.26 12.26 5.71
N ALA A 102 -18.08 12.39 6.27
CA ALA A 102 -16.86 12.54 5.47
C ALA A 102 -16.66 11.20 4.75
N ALA A 103 -17.41 10.99 3.67
CA ALA A 103 -17.36 9.76 2.90
C ALA A 103 -15.91 9.49 2.52
N ASN A 104 -15.40 8.34 2.95
CA ASN A 104 -14.06 7.91 2.60
C ASN A 104 -13.95 7.97 1.06
N LYS A 105 -12.98 8.72 0.54
CA LYS A 105 -12.81 8.92 -0.90
C LYS A 105 -12.64 7.61 -1.66
N LEU A 106 -12.16 6.56 -1.00
CA LEU A 106 -12.05 5.22 -1.54
C LEU A 106 -13.41 4.56 -1.76
N CYS A 107 -14.41 4.88 -0.93
CA CYS A 107 -15.74 4.29 -1.00
C CYS A 107 -16.65 4.93 -2.05
N THR A 108 -16.44 6.18 -2.43
CA THR A 108 -17.37 6.98 -3.25
C THR A 108 -16.94 7.22 -4.70
N GLY A 109 -15.69 6.96 -5.05
CA GLY A 109 -15.15 7.21 -6.40
C GLY A 109 -15.03 5.96 -7.25
N SER A 110 -14.85 6.12 -8.56
CA SER A 110 -14.40 5.03 -9.43
C SER A 110 -12.91 4.72 -9.17
N THR A 111 -12.50 3.48 -9.40
CA THR A 111 -11.08 3.09 -9.38
C THR A 111 -10.60 2.88 -10.80
N VAL A 112 -9.56 3.59 -11.18
CA VAL A 112 -8.91 3.47 -12.48
C VAL A 112 -7.57 2.78 -12.30
N ILE A 113 -7.30 1.77 -13.08
CA ILE A 113 -6.06 0.99 -13.05
C ILE A 113 -5.36 1.20 -14.38
N MET A 114 -4.06 1.45 -14.36
CA MET A 114 -3.25 1.51 -15.57
C MET A 114 -1.99 0.66 -15.41
N ALA A 115 -1.79 -0.25 -16.37
CA ALA A 115 -0.62 -1.11 -16.43
C ALA A 115 -0.17 -1.32 -17.88
N ASN A 116 1.10 -1.67 -18.05
CA ASN A 116 1.72 -1.95 -19.35
C ASN A 116 2.00 -3.44 -19.57
N ASN A 117 1.99 -4.23 -18.51
CA ASN A 117 2.39 -5.64 -18.53
C ASN A 117 1.23 -6.61 -18.80
N LYS A 118 -0.02 -6.12 -18.89
CA LYS A 118 -1.21 -6.92 -19.14
C LYS A 118 -2.18 -6.22 -20.08
N THR A 119 -2.96 -7.01 -20.81
CA THR A 119 -4.08 -6.50 -21.60
C THR A 119 -5.27 -6.14 -20.70
N LYS A 120 -6.17 -5.32 -21.20
CA LYS A 120 -7.40 -4.95 -20.46
C LYS A 120 -8.24 -6.18 -20.13
N GLU A 121 -8.37 -7.12 -21.06
CA GLU A 121 -9.19 -8.32 -20.90
C GLU A 121 -8.61 -9.26 -19.82
N GLU A 122 -7.29 -9.42 -19.79
CA GLU A 122 -6.60 -10.18 -18.75
C GLU A 122 -6.84 -9.55 -17.37
N MET A 123 -6.64 -8.23 -17.26
CA MET A 123 -6.89 -7.50 -15.99
C MET A 123 -8.34 -7.64 -15.54
N ASP A 124 -9.30 -7.44 -16.44
CA ASP A 124 -10.74 -7.54 -16.13
C ASP A 124 -11.12 -8.97 -15.69
N THR A 125 -10.51 -9.99 -16.32
CA THR A 125 -10.75 -11.41 -16.00
C THR A 125 -10.18 -11.78 -14.64
N GLU A 126 -8.94 -11.38 -14.36
CA GLU A 126 -8.30 -11.63 -13.06
C GLU A 126 -9.04 -10.93 -11.91
N ILE A 127 -9.51 -9.69 -12.13
CA ILE A 127 -10.32 -8.98 -11.13
C ILE A 127 -11.64 -9.72 -10.88
N ARG A 128 -12.33 -10.14 -11.93
CA ARG A 128 -13.59 -10.89 -11.77
C ARG A 128 -13.38 -12.21 -11.03
N PHE A 129 -12.29 -12.91 -11.34
CA PHE A 129 -11.93 -14.15 -10.66
C PHE A 129 -11.63 -13.91 -9.17
N ALA A 130 -10.79 -12.93 -8.84
CA ALA A 130 -10.44 -12.59 -7.46
C ALA A 130 -11.66 -12.13 -6.63
N LEU A 131 -12.59 -11.40 -7.24
CA LEU A 131 -13.84 -10.99 -6.59
C LEU A 131 -14.76 -12.18 -6.35
N ALA A 132 -14.87 -13.09 -7.33
CA ALA A 132 -15.69 -14.29 -7.22
C ALA A 132 -15.16 -15.25 -6.14
N GLU A 133 -13.84 -15.41 -6.03
CA GLU A 133 -13.18 -16.22 -5.00
C GLU A 133 -13.54 -15.74 -3.57
N ARG A 134 -13.73 -14.44 -3.39
CA ARG A 134 -14.16 -13.82 -2.13
C ARG A 134 -15.66 -13.73 -1.96
N GLY A 135 -16.45 -14.32 -2.89
CA GLY A 135 -17.92 -14.28 -2.84
C GLY A 135 -18.52 -12.90 -3.09
N ILE A 136 -17.75 -11.96 -3.65
CA ILE A 136 -18.23 -10.63 -3.98
C ILE A 136 -18.94 -10.67 -5.33
N PRO A 137 -20.25 -10.36 -5.40
CA PRO A 137 -20.98 -10.46 -6.64
C PRO A 137 -20.52 -9.38 -7.64
N THR A 138 -20.28 -9.78 -8.88
CA THR A 138 -19.77 -8.89 -9.95
C THR A 138 -20.70 -7.71 -10.26
N TRP A 139 -22.01 -7.87 -10.04
CA TRP A 139 -23.00 -6.80 -10.24
C TRP A 139 -22.84 -5.66 -9.23
N SER A 140 -22.33 -5.92 -8.01
CA SER A 140 -22.14 -4.89 -6.99
C SER A 140 -20.90 -4.05 -7.26
N THR A 141 -19.88 -4.62 -7.89
CA THR A 141 -18.59 -3.97 -8.14
C THR A 141 -18.53 -3.24 -9.47
N GLN A 142 -19.42 -3.58 -10.41
CA GLN A 142 -19.56 -2.95 -11.72
C GLN A 142 -18.18 -2.78 -12.41
N VAL A 143 -17.48 -3.90 -12.63
CA VAL A 143 -16.24 -3.92 -13.41
C VAL A 143 -16.51 -3.39 -14.82
N GLY A 144 -15.73 -2.41 -15.25
CA GLY A 144 -15.93 -1.67 -16.50
C GLY A 144 -16.50 -0.26 -16.29
N THR A 145 -17.21 0.02 -15.19
CA THR A 145 -17.73 1.35 -14.85
C THR A 145 -17.14 1.91 -13.56
N ASN A 146 -17.22 1.19 -12.46
CA ASN A 146 -16.63 1.60 -11.18
C ASN A 146 -15.18 1.18 -11.02
N ILE A 147 -14.80 0.03 -11.60
CA ILE A 147 -13.41 -0.43 -11.72
C ILE A 147 -13.09 -0.42 -13.21
N VAL A 148 -12.18 0.45 -13.64
CA VAL A 148 -11.87 0.71 -15.04
C VAL A 148 -10.41 0.39 -15.31
N CYS A 149 -10.15 -0.66 -16.10
CA CYS A 149 -8.82 -1.04 -16.52
C CYS A 149 -8.39 -0.29 -17.80
N ARG A 150 -7.15 0.16 -17.81
CA ARG A 150 -6.51 0.84 -18.95
C ARG A 150 -5.12 0.28 -19.19
N VAL A 151 -4.79 0.15 -20.47
CA VAL A 151 -3.44 -0.26 -20.89
C VAL A 151 -2.63 1.01 -21.20
N GLY A 152 -1.46 1.10 -20.59
CA GLY A 152 -0.57 2.24 -20.78
C GLY A 152 0.65 2.17 -19.88
N ASP A 153 1.66 2.93 -20.22
CA ASP A 153 2.91 3.00 -19.45
C ASP A 153 2.81 4.11 -18.38
N PRO A 154 2.92 3.75 -17.08
CA PRO A 154 2.93 4.72 -15.98
C PRO A 154 4.07 5.76 -16.07
N THR A 155 5.15 5.46 -16.79
CA THR A 155 6.27 6.40 -16.99
C THR A 155 5.98 7.43 -18.08
N SER A 156 4.98 7.17 -18.96
CA SER A 156 4.59 8.04 -20.05
C SER A 156 3.68 9.16 -19.57
N MET A 157 4.09 10.40 -19.78
CA MET A 157 3.26 11.58 -19.44
C MET A 157 1.93 11.60 -20.22
N HIS A 158 1.94 11.14 -21.49
CA HIS A 158 0.76 11.08 -22.32
C HIS A 158 -0.28 10.12 -21.72
N ASP A 159 0.15 8.95 -21.29
CA ASP A 159 -0.72 7.93 -20.71
C ASP A 159 -1.24 8.35 -19.34
N LEU A 160 -0.41 9.01 -18.52
CA LEU A 160 -0.83 9.61 -17.27
C LEU A 160 -1.93 10.67 -17.46
N LEU A 161 -1.84 11.50 -18.49
CA LEU A 161 -2.89 12.48 -18.82
C LEU A 161 -4.17 11.80 -19.30
N ARG A 162 -4.04 10.68 -20.03
CA ARG A 162 -5.17 9.91 -20.56
C ARG A 162 -6.01 9.27 -19.46
N VAL A 163 -5.40 8.81 -18.38
CA VAL A 163 -6.11 8.27 -17.20
C VAL A 163 -6.59 9.34 -16.23
N GLY A 164 -6.38 10.61 -16.54
CA GLY A 164 -6.92 11.73 -15.76
C GLY A 164 -6.21 11.96 -14.42
N THR A 165 -4.90 11.73 -14.35
CA THR A 165 -4.05 11.93 -13.15
C THR A 165 -4.29 13.26 -12.46
N GLN A 166 -4.52 14.36 -13.23
CA GLN A 166 -4.79 15.70 -12.70
C GLN A 166 -6.10 15.82 -11.92
N ARG A 167 -7.02 14.87 -12.08
CA ARG A 167 -8.35 14.85 -11.45
C ARG A 167 -8.51 13.73 -10.42
N ALA A 168 -7.49 12.93 -10.22
CA ALA A 168 -7.47 11.88 -9.22
C ALA A 168 -7.45 12.47 -7.80
N ALA A 169 -8.18 11.87 -6.88
CA ALA A 169 -8.14 12.24 -5.47
C ALA A 169 -7.02 11.49 -4.73
N VAL A 170 -6.82 10.23 -5.11
CA VAL A 170 -5.78 9.35 -4.55
C VAL A 170 -5.04 8.69 -5.70
N ILE A 171 -3.73 8.64 -5.62
CA ILE A 171 -2.86 7.97 -6.59
C ILE A 171 -1.99 6.99 -5.82
N ALA A 172 -2.09 5.72 -6.16
CA ALA A 172 -1.19 4.70 -5.65
C ALA A 172 -0.28 4.21 -6.79
N VAL A 173 1.02 4.37 -6.61
CA VAL A 173 2.03 3.86 -7.54
C VAL A 173 2.54 2.54 -6.98
N MET A 174 2.26 1.47 -7.70
CA MET A 174 2.66 0.12 -7.32
C MET A 174 4.00 -0.21 -7.99
N CYS A 175 4.86 -0.92 -7.30
CA CYS A 175 6.09 -1.44 -7.88
C CYS A 175 5.73 -2.41 -9.03
N THR A 176 6.37 -2.26 -10.17
CA THR A 176 6.13 -3.16 -11.31
C THR A 176 7.08 -4.35 -11.26
N VAL A 177 6.68 -5.46 -11.90
CA VAL A 177 7.55 -6.65 -12.02
C VAL A 177 8.85 -6.34 -12.76
N ALA A 178 8.84 -5.35 -13.66
CA ALA A 178 10.06 -4.87 -14.32
C ALA A 178 11.05 -4.24 -13.35
N ASP A 179 10.57 -3.49 -12.34
CA ASP A 179 11.45 -2.95 -11.29
C ASP A 179 12.06 -4.09 -10.45
N GLU A 180 11.34 -5.20 -10.27
CA GLU A 180 11.83 -6.37 -9.53
C GLU A 180 12.85 -7.19 -10.33
N GLN A 181 12.67 -7.31 -11.65
CA GLN A 181 13.60 -8.04 -12.54
C GLN A 181 14.89 -7.26 -12.83
N GLU A 182 14.83 -5.92 -12.94
CA GLU A 182 16.03 -5.09 -13.07
C GLU A 182 16.89 -5.14 -11.79
N GLU A 183 16.30 -5.48 -10.64
CA GLU A 183 17.00 -5.70 -9.39
C GLU A 183 17.84 -6.99 -9.39
N GLU A 184 17.42 -8.03 -10.13
CA GLU A 184 18.08 -9.33 -10.16
C GLU A 184 19.26 -9.38 -11.15
N GLU A 185 19.22 -8.60 -12.26
CA GLU A 185 20.20 -8.71 -13.34
C GLU A 185 21.44 -7.80 -13.21
N ASN A 186 21.37 -6.72 -12.43
CA ASN A 186 22.45 -5.74 -12.36
C ASN A 186 22.91 -5.42 -10.92
N GLU A 187 23.92 -6.16 -10.45
CA GLU A 187 24.55 -5.89 -9.14
C GLU A 187 25.26 -4.52 -9.06
N GLU A 188 25.75 -3.95 -10.17
CA GLU A 188 26.51 -2.70 -10.21
C GLU A 188 25.68 -1.44 -10.51
N ALA A 189 24.50 -1.56 -11.11
CA ALA A 189 23.65 -0.44 -11.50
C ALA A 189 22.34 -0.42 -10.70
N ARG A 190 22.42 -0.41 -9.38
CA ARG A 190 21.27 -0.34 -8.46
C ARG A 190 20.51 0.98 -8.57
N VAL A 191 19.90 1.25 -9.70
CA VAL A 191 18.86 2.28 -9.82
C VAL A 191 17.54 1.66 -9.36
N TYR A 192 17.50 1.24 -8.10
CA TYR A 192 16.28 0.75 -7.48
C TYR A 192 15.16 1.79 -7.70
N ASN A 193 14.03 1.33 -8.19
CA ASN A 193 12.83 2.15 -8.39
C ASN A 193 12.93 3.21 -9.51
N GLY A 194 13.71 2.98 -10.57
CA GLY A 194 13.88 3.95 -11.65
C GLY A 194 12.57 4.27 -12.38
N ALA A 195 11.75 3.27 -12.70
CA ALA A 195 10.45 3.44 -13.32
C ALA A 195 9.47 4.16 -12.39
N THR A 196 9.46 3.78 -11.11
CA THR A 196 8.64 4.42 -10.08
C THR A 196 9.02 5.90 -9.90
N LEU A 197 10.31 6.23 -9.92
CA LEU A 197 10.77 7.61 -9.83
C LEU A 197 10.35 8.45 -11.05
N ARG A 198 10.46 7.89 -12.27
CA ARG A 198 9.97 8.55 -13.49
C ARG A 198 8.48 8.81 -13.43
N THR A 199 7.69 7.84 -13.00
CA THR A 199 6.24 7.97 -12.79
C THR A 199 5.93 9.10 -11.80
N LEU A 200 6.65 9.16 -10.69
CA LEU A 200 6.48 10.18 -9.66
C LEU A 200 6.78 11.59 -10.19
N LEU A 201 7.86 11.74 -10.96
CA LEU A 201 8.22 12.99 -11.59
C LEU A 201 7.17 13.43 -12.63
N GLY A 202 6.62 12.48 -13.41
CA GLY A 202 5.52 12.72 -14.34
C GLY A 202 4.26 13.22 -13.64
N ILE A 203 3.85 12.55 -12.56
CA ILE A 203 2.71 12.97 -11.73
C ILE A 203 2.92 14.40 -11.21
N ARG A 204 4.08 14.70 -10.65
CA ARG A 204 4.42 16.03 -10.15
C ARG A 204 4.34 17.11 -11.23
N GLN A 205 4.88 16.81 -12.41
CA GLN A 205 4.86 17.75 -13.52
C GLN A 205 3.42 18.05 -13.99
N ILE A 206 2.58 17.01 -14.06
CA ILE A 206 1.17 17.16 -14.43
C ILE A 206 0.42 18.02 -13.39
N HIS A 207 0.59 17.69 -12.10
CA HIS A 207 -0.08 18.44 -11.03
C HIS A 207 0.41 19.90 -10.95
N SER A 208 1.70 20.15 -11.07
CA SER A 208 2.24 21.53 -11.06
C SER A 208 1.71 22.39 -12.20
N ARG A 209 1.58 21.81 -13.41
CA ARG A 209 0.97 22.49 -14.58
C ARG A 209 -0.51 22.74 -14.38
N HIS A 210 -1.23 21.77 -13.84
CA HIS A 210 -2.65 21.89 -13.57
C HIS A 210 -2.94 22.98 -12.52
N MET A 211 -2.18 23.03 -11.44
CA MET A 211 -2.31 24.06 -10.41
C MET A 211 -1.94 25.45 -10.92
N ALA A 212 -0.95 25.57 -11.81
CA ALA A 212 -0.61 26.83 -12.45
C ALA A 212 -1.76 27.34 -13.36
N SER A 213 -2.53 26.44 -13.99
CA SER A 213 -3.68 26.81 -14.84
C SER A 213 -4.92 27.23 -14.05
N LEU A 214 -5.02 26.86 -12.77
CA LEU A 214 -6.16 27.14 -11.89
C LEU A 214 -6.02 28.46 -11.12
N SER A 215 -5.32 29.46 -11.65
CA SER A 215 -5.01 30.73 -10.96
C SER A 215 -6.15 31.22 -10.06
N GLY A 216 -5.98 31.07 -8.73
CA GLY A 216 -6.89 31.59 -7.70
C GLY A 216 -7.99 30.64 -7.19
N LYS A 217 -8.20 29.44 -7.74
CA LYS A 217 -9.08 28.44 -7.17
C LYS A 217 -8.26 27.43 -6.37
N GLN A 218 -8.67 27.14 -5.14
CA GLN A 218 -8.08 26.04 -4.35
C GLN A 218 -8.29 24.73 -5.10
N GLY A 219 -7.28 24.31 -5.88
CA GLY A 219 -7.24 23.00 -6.49
C GLY A 219 -7.06 21.94 -5.40
N GLN A 220 -7.83 20.88 -5.46
CA GLN A 220 -7.68 19.76 -4.52
C GLN A 220 -6.38 19.05 -4.86
N SER A 221 -5.46 18.97 -3.90
CA SER A 221 -4.21 18.22 -4.02
C SER A 221 -4.50 16.72 -3.97
N ALA A 222 -3.87 15.95 -4.86
CA ALA A 222 -3.98 14.51 -4.85
C ALA A 222 -3.11 13.92 -3.72
N HIS A 223 -3.64 12.93 -3.01
CA HIS A 223 -2.86 12.13 -2.08
C HIS A 223 -2.11 11.04 -2.86
N VAL A 224 -0.78 11.06 -2.80
CA VAL A 224 0.07 10.13 -3.56
C VAL A 224 0.77 9.17 -2.62
N VAL A 225 0.53 7.88 -2.81
CA VAL A 225 1.20 6.79 -2.09
C VAL A 225 2.05 6.01 -3.09
N VAL A 226 3.28 5.71 -2.72
CA VAL A 226 4.24 5.03 -3.60
C VAL A 226 4.79 3.79 -2.90
N GLN A 227 4.59 2.64 -3.50
CA GLN A 227 5.23 1.41 -3.08
C GLN A 227 6.65 1.38 -3.63
N LEU A 228 7.62 1.11 -2.78
CA LEU A 228 9.03 1.04 -3.10
C LEU A 228 9.61 -0.27 -2.62
N SER A 229 10.48 -0.89 -3.42
CA SER A 229 11.16 -2.13 -3.08
C SER A 229 12.25 -1.89 -2.05
N ALA A 230 13.08 -0.86 -2.27
CA ALA A 230 14.19 -0.52 -1.39
C ALA A 230 14.24 0.99 -1.07
N PRO A 231 14.74 1.38 0.11
CA PRO A 231 14.93 2.78 0.46
C PRO A 231 16.05 3.38 -0.41
N SER A 232 15.70 4.41 -1.19
CA SER A 232 16.65 5.18 -1.97
C SER A 232 16.69 6.64 -1.48
N PRO A 233 17.87 7.22 -1.24
CA PRO A 233 17.98 8.63 -0.87
C PRO A 233 17.38 9.57 -1.91
N TYR A 234 17.53 9.24 -3.18
CA TYR A 234 16.98 10.04 -4.29
C TYR A 234 15.46 10.04 -4.31
N VAL A 235 14.84 8.87 -4.11
CA VAL A 235 13.39 8.75 -4.04
C VAL A 235 12.86 9.43 -2.79
N SER A 236 13.53 9.25 -1.65
CA SER A 236 13.19 9.94 -0.41
C SER A 236 13.23 11.46 -0.59
N ALA A 237 14.30 12.00 -1.18
CA ALA A 237 14.42 13.43 -1.47
C ALA A 237 13.32 13.89 -2.46
N ALA A 238 13.02 13.10 -3.49
CA ALA A 238 11.94 13.40 -4.43
C ALA A 238 10.56 13.39 -3.74
N CYS A 239 10.32 12.52 -2.79
CA CYS A 239 9.06 12.45 -2.04
C CYS A 239 8.85 13.65 -1.11
N TRP A 240 9.93 14.13 -0.45
CA TRP A 240 9.82 15.16 0.57
C TRP A 240 9.92 16.60 0.03
N GLN A 241 10.31 16.80 -1.22
CA GLN A 241 10.29 18.14 -1.81
C GLN A 241 8.87 18.67 -1.98
N ASN A 242 8.50 19.61 -1.12
CA ASN A 242 7.21 20.28 -1.20
C ASN A 242 7.21 21.24 -2.40
N ARG A 243 6.52 20.85 -3.49
CA ARG A 243 6.22 21.75 -4.61
C ARG A 243 4.72 22.00 -4.66
N LYS A 244 4.34 23.25 -4.95
CA LYS A 244 2.93 23.67 -5.08
C LYS A 244 2.12 22.68 -5.93
N GLY A 245 1.09 22.05 -5.34
CA GLY A 245 0.10 21.24 -6.07
C GLY A 245 0.11 19.73 -5.81
N VAL A 246 1.14 19.20 -5.17
CA VAL A 246 1.10 17.80 -4.69
C VAL A 246 1.36 17.86 -3.19
N ASP A 247 0.35 17.51 -2.40
CA ASP A 247 0.57 17.19 -0.99
C ASP A 247 1.54 16.01 -0.93
N MET A 248 2.24 15.93 0.14
CA MET A 248 3.31 14.98 0.40
C MET A 248 3.09 13.61 -0.25
N VAL A 249 4.07 13.17 -1.01
CA VAL A 249 4.14 11.79 -1.48
C VAL A 249 4.57 10.90 -0.32
N HIS A 250 3.81 9.83 -0.07
CA HIS A 250 4.08 8.89 1.02
C HIS A 250 4.76 7.62 0.49
N PRO A 251 6.09 7.48 0.67
CA PRO A 251 6.78 6.26 0.29
C PRO A 251 6.48 5.14 1.30
N LEU A 252 6.17 3.95 0.79
CA LEU A 252 5.96 2.74 1.55
C LEU A 252 7.02 1.71 1.19
N PHE A 253 7.90 1.38 2.13
CA PHE A 253 8.92 0.34 2.02
C PHE A 253 8.37 -0.94 2.64
N ILE A 254 7.56 -1.69 1.88
CA ILE A 254 6.78 -2.82 2.40
C ILE A 254 7.71 -3.94 2.86
N LYS A 255 8.67 -4.35 2.02
CA LYS A 255 9.59 -5.48 2.32
C LYS A 255 10.34 -5.25 3.63
N GLU A 256 10.92 -4.05 3.82
CA GLU A 256 11.65 -3.70 5.04
C GLU A 256 10.75 -3.70 6.28
N LYS A 257 9.56 -3.09 6.18
CA LYS A 257 8.64 -3.00 7.31
C LYS A 257 8.02 -4.35 7.66
N LEU A 258 7.82 -5.23 6.68
CA LEU A 258 7.35 -6.57 6.91
C LEU A 258 8.34 -7.40 7.74
N ASN A 259 9.65 -7.25 7.50
CA ASN A 259 10.68 -7.90 8.30
C ASN A 259 10.63 -7.45 9.76
N ALA A 260 10.59 -6.13 10.00
CA ALA A 260 10.48 -5.60 11.36
C ALA A 260 9.20 -6.08 12.06
N LEU A 261 8.08 -6.14 11.32
CA LEU A 261 6.80 -6.64 11.80
C LEU A 261 6.90 -8.10 12.24
N LEU A 262 7.48 -8.97 11.41
CA LEU A 262 7.65 -10.40 11.73
C LEU A 262 8.45 -10.60 13.03
N PHE A 263 9.57 -9.89 13.19
CA PHE A 263 10.36 -9.97 14.41
C PHE A 263 9.62 -9.42 15.63
N THR A 264 8.87 -8.31 15.46
CA THR A 264 8.06 -7.75 16.55
C THR A 264 6.98 -8.75 17.01
N CYS A 265 6.30 -9.39 16.05
CA CYS A 265 5.31 -10.43 16.35
C CYS A 265 5.93 -11.68 16.98
N ALA A 266 7.16 -12.04 16.57
CA ALA A 266 7.87 -13.18 17.17
C ALA A 266 8.24 -12.93 18.63
N VAL A 267 8.64 -11.69 18.96
CA VAL A 267 8.99 -11.31 20.34
C VAL A 267 7.74 -11.13 21.21
N GLN A 268 6.63 -10.64 20.64
CA GLN A 268 5.38 -10.36 21.37
C GLN A 268 4.26 -11.30 20.91
N LYS A 269 3.96 -12.32 21.70
CA LYS A 269 2.88 -13.29 21.41
C LYS A 269 1.52 -12.58 21.37
N GLY A 270 0.72 -12.85 20.30
CA GLY A 270 -0.60 -12.27 20.09
C GLY A 270 -0.60 -10.90 19.39
N LEU A 271 0.57 -10.26 19.21
CA LEU A 271 0.64 -8.97 18.52
C LEU A 271 0.24 -9.08 17.03
N SER A 272 0.49 -10.23 16.39
CA SER A 272 0.08 -10.49 15.02
C SER A 272 -1.43 -10.32 14.81
N GLU A 273 -2.24 -10.83 15.73
CA GLU A 273 -3.69 -10.75 15.70
C GLU A 273 -4.16 -9.30 15.84
N VAL A 274 -3.58 -8.56 16.79
CA VAL A 274 -3.87 -7.13 17.00
C VAL A 274 -3.52 -6.30 15.76
N LEU A 275 -2.35 -6.55 15.16
CA LEU A 275 -1.92 -5.81 13.97
C LEU A 275 -2.75 -6.17 12.74
N MET A 276 -3.16 -7.42 12.58
CA MET A 276 -4.06 -7.83 11.51
C MET A 276 -5.42 -7.14 11.64
N GLU A 277 -5.95 -7.02 12.84
CA GLU A 277 -7.18 -6.27 13.11
C GLU A 277 -7.03 -4.78 12.79
N MET A 278 -5.95 -4.14 13.27
CA MET A 278 -5.69 -2.71 13.00
C MET A 278 -5.44 -2.38 11.53
N LEU A 279 -4.94 -3.34 10.74
CA LEU A 279 -4.65 -3.18 9.31
C LEU A 279 -5.77 -3.71 8.42
N SER A 280 -6.79 -4.35 9.00
CA SER A 280 -7.97 -4.77 8.26
C SER A 280 -8.84 -3.56 7.90
N PHE A 281 -9.72 -3.72 6.91
CA PHE A 281 -10.76 -2.75 6.59
C PHE A 281 -12.07 -3.01 7.34
N GLU A 282 -12.08 -4.04 8.18
CA GLU A 282 -13.18 -4.43 9.05
C GLU A 282 -12.77 -4.18 10.50
N GLY A 283 -13.66 -3.63 11.32
CA GLY A 283 -13.37 -3.34 12.73
C GLY A 283 -12.78 -1.97 12.98
N ALA A 284 -11.92 -1.88 14.00
CA ALA A 284 -11.35 -0.61 14.43
C ALA A 284 -10.21 -0.16 13.51
N GLU A 285 -10.38 1.00 12.90
CA GLU A 285 -9.45 1.60 11.95
C GLU A 285 -8.69 2.80 12.55
N LEU A 286 -7.46 3.01 12.08
CA LEU A 286 -6.71 4.23 12.36
C LEU A 286 -7.17 5.37 11.45
N LYS A 287 -7.79 6.41 12.02
CA LYS A 287 -8.22 7.61 11.30
C LYS A 287 -7.37 8.80 11.68
N ILE A 288 -6.94 9.57 10.67
CA ILE A 288 -6.18 10.82 10.87
C ILE A 288 -7.08 12.00 10.51
N LEU A 289 -7.45 12.79 11.50
CA LEU A 289 -8.37 13.90 11.35
C LEU A 289 -7.69 15.23 11.66
N GLN A 290 -7.85 16.22 10.77
CA GLN A 290 -7.33 17.57 11.00
C GLN A 290 -8.08 18.27 12.14
N VAL A 291 -7.35 18.85 13.08
CA VAL A 291 -7.91 19.53 14.24
C VAL A 291 -8.77 20.71 13.83
N ASP A 292 -8.25 21.58 12.97
CA ASP A 292 -8.95 22.81 12.55
C ASP A 292 -10.33 22.54 11.91
N ARG A 293 -10.48 21.37 11.29
CA ARG A 293 -11.71 21.00 10.58
C ARG A 293 -12.68 20.21 11.46
N ASN A 294 -12.17 19.28 12.26
CA ASN A 294 -12.99 18.30 12.97
C ASN A 294 -13.11 18.62 14.47
N PHE A 295 -12.11 19.29 15.03
CA PHE A 295 -12.01 19.59 16.46
C PHE A 295 -11.54 21.04 16.71
N PRO A 296 -12.13 22.08 16.09
CA PRO A 296 -11.65 23.45 16.19
C PRO A 296 -11.64 23.96 17.64
N ASP A 297 -12.54 23.46 18.49
CA ASP A 297 -12.69 23.84 19.90
C ASP A 297 -11.53 23.37 20.79
N PHE A 298 -10.69 22.44 20.27
CA PHE A 298 -9.54 21.90 20.98
C PHE A 298 -8.20 22.54 20.59
N VAL A 299 -8.20 23.49 19.66
CA VAL A 299 -7.01 24.28 19.36
C VAL A 299 -6.62 25.09 20.60
N GLY A 300 -5.40 24.89 21.08
CA GLY A 300 -4.88 25.50 22.31
C GLY A 300 -5.21 24.76 23.61
N LYS A 301 -6.01 23.69 23.57
CA LYS A 301 -6.27 22.81 24.70
C LYS A 301 -5.25 21.66 24.77
N THR A 302 -5.25 20.95 25.87
CA THR A 302 -4.37 19.82 26.12
C THR A 302 -4.87 18.54 25.46
N ALA A 303 -3.96 17.60 25.18
CA ALA A 303 -4.29 16.28 24.65
C ALA A 303 -5.22 15.51 25.60
N GLU A 304 -5.04 15.67 26.90
CA GLU A 304 -5.88 15.06 27.93
C GLU A 304 -7.35 15.52 27.83
N ALA A 305 -7.57 16.82 27.59
CA ALA A 305 -8.92 17.36 27.42
C ALA A 305 -9.65 16.76 26.22
N LEU A 306 -8.94 16.54 25.10
CA LEU A 306 -9.50 15.87 23.94
C LEU A 306 -9.76 14.38 24.22
N LEU A 307 -8.82 13.69 24.86
CA LEU A 307 -8.94 12.27 25.17
C LEU A 307 -10.23 11.96 25.95
N TYR A 308 -10.53 12.76 26.97
CA TYR A 308 -11.74 12.56 27.77
C TYR A 308 -13.04 13.04 27.10
N SER A 309 -12.93 13.79 26.02
CA SER A 309 -14.11 14.24 25.27
C SER A 309 -14.55 13.24 24.18
N LEU A 310 -13.78 12.19 23.94
CA LEU A 310 -14.08 11.17 22.92
C LEU A 310 -14.83 10.01 23.56
N ASP A 311 -16.00 9.65 23.02
CA ASP A 311 -16.81 8.53 23.49
C ASP A 311 -16.59 7.27 22.64
N SER A 312 -16.64 7.41 21.32
CA SER A 312 -16.57 6.29 20.36
C SER A 312 -15.19 6.11 19.72
N ALA A 313 -14.16 6.79 20.21
CA ALA A 313 -12.81 6.73 19.65
C ALA A 313 -11.73 6.85 20.73
N VAL A 314 -10.61 6.18 20.51
CA VAL A 314 -9.43 6.30 21.37
C VAL A 314 -8.38 7.15 20.66
N MET A 315 -7.85 8.17 21.34
CA MET A 315 -6.74 8.95 20.81
C MET A 315 -5.46 8.13 20.87
N PHE A 316 -4.88 7.83 19.70
CA PHE A 316 -3.66 7.06 19.56
C PHE A 316 -2.42 7.94 19.47
N GLY A 317 -2.57 9.16 18.94
CA GLY A 317 -1.45 10.09 18.81
C GLY A 317 -1.81 11.42 18.17
N ILE A 318 -0.78 12.27 18.05
CA ILE A 318 -0.86 13.58 17.39
C ILE A 318 0.19 13.66 16.29
N LYS A 319 -0.21 14.09 15.10
CA LYS A 319 0.69 14.44 14.00
C LYS A 319 0.88 15.96 13.98
N HIS A 320 2.04 16.42 14.40
CA HIS A 320 2.43 17.82 14.42
C HIS A 320 2.90 18.28 13.06
N SER A 321 2.09 19.03 12.34
CA SER A 321 2.40 19.48 10.98
C SER A 321 3.47 20.56 10.90
N ARG A 322 3.72 21.27 12.01
CA ARG A 322 4.69 22.38 12.11
C ARG A 322 6.00 22.01 12.81
N ARG A 323 6.14 20.76 13.25
CA ARG A 323 7.36 20.27 13.90
C ARG A 323 8.07 19.29 12.97
N PRO A 324 9.11 19.72 12.24
CA PRO A 324 9.87 18.82 11.39
C PRO A 324 10.65 17.81 12.25
N ASN A 325 10.70 16.58 11.77
CA ASN A 325 11.45 15.53 12.44
C ASN A 325 12.89 15.55 11.92
N SER A 326 13.82 15.99 12.74
CA SER A 326 15.25 16.08 12.40
C SER A 326 15.89 14.71 12.13
N LYS A 327 15.40 13.63 12.76
CA LYS A 327 15.94 12.27 12.58
C LYS A 327 15.52 11.64 11.25
N THR A 328 14.32 11.91 10.78
CA THR A 328 13.76 11.28 9.58
C THR A 328 13.70 12.23 8.38
N GLY A 329 14.05 13.51 8.55
CA GLY A 329 13.94 14.55 7.52
C GLY A 329 12.50 14.88 7.09
N LYS A 330 11.49 14.32 7.79
CA LYS A 330 10.08 14.57 7.50
C LYS A 330 9.67 15.97 7.98
N PRO A 331 8.81 16.68 7.25
CA PRO A 331 8.33 18.01 7.64
C PRO A 331 7.32 17.98 8.78
N TYR A 332 7.02 16.83 9.33
CA TYR A 332 6.10 16.62 10.44
C TYR A 332 6.67 15.62 11.44
N THR A 333 6.19 15.69 12.67
CA THR A 333 6.47 14.70 13.71
C THR A 333 5.18 14.01 14.11
N ILE A 334 5.22 12.69 14.29
CA ILE A 334 4.12 11.92 14.87
C ILE A 334 4.54 11.53 16.29
N GLU A 335 3.73 11.92 17.25
CA GLU A 335 3.86 11.57 18.65
C GLU A 335 2.75 10.58 19.00
N LEU A 336 3.11 9.32 19.24
CA LEU A 336 2.18 8.29 19.68
C LEU A 336 2.11 8.33 21.20
N ASN A 337 0.92 8.17 21.77
CA ASN A 337 0.66 8.28 23.19
C ASN A 337 1.26 9.57 23.79
N PRO A 338 0.81 10.76 23.32
CA PRO A 338 1.35 12.04 23.78
C PRO A 338 1.11 12.23 25.27
N ASP A 339 1.99 13.01 25.90
CA ASP A 339 1.75 13.43 27.29
C ASP A 339 0.43 14.21 27.37
N GLY A 340 -0.34 13.96 28.42
CA GLY A 340 -1.62 14.63 28.65
C GLY A 340 -1.54 16.16 28.60
N ASN A 341 -0.39 16.74 28.97
CA ASN A 341 -0.13 18.18 28.92
C ASN A 341 0.24 18.70 27.52
N THR A 342 0.42 17.83 26.52
CA THR A 342 0.74 18.25 25.15
C THR A 342 -0.36 19.15 24.60
N VAL A 343 0.00 20.38 24.20
CA VAL A 343 -0.96 21.36 23.67
C VAL A 343 -1.17 21.12 22.17
N ILE A 344 -2.42 20.96 21.78
CA ILE A 344 -2.87 20.79 20.39
C ILE A 344 -2.81 22.13 19.67
N GLN A 345 -2.13 22.19 18.53
CA GLN A 345 -1.95 23.42 17.75
C GLN A 345 -2.79 23.41 16.47
N SER A 346 -3.09 24.60 15.97
CA SER A 346 -3.70 24.75 14.63
C SER A 346 -2.78 24.14 13.56
N GLY A 347 -3.35 23.35 12.66
CA GLY A 347 -2.64 22.58 11.63
C GLY A 347 -2.26 21.16 12.06
N ASP A 348 -2.40 20.80 13.33
CA ASP A 348 -2.17 19.45 13.81
C ASP A 348 -3.28 18.50 13.34
N SER A 349 -2.98 17.21 13.33
CA SER A 349 -3.96 16.16 13.06
C SER A 349 -3.92 15.12 14.16
N ILE A 350 -5.09 14.67 14.60
CA ILE A 350 -5.24 13.63 15.63
C ILE A 350 -5.30 12.26 14.95
N VAL A 351 -4.58 11.33 15.51
CA VAL A 351 -4.63 9.91 15.13
C VAL A 351 -5.56 9.21 16.10
N LEU A 352 -6.64 8.67 15.59
CA LEU A 352 -7.70 8.01 16.36
C LEU A 352 -7.81 6.55 15.95
N LEU A 353 -8.11 5.69 16.91
CA LEU A 353 -8.55 4.32 16.69
C LEU A 353 -10.06 4.28 16.95
N THR A 354 -10.84 3.92 15.94
CA THR A 354 -12.31 3.87 16.01
C THR A 354 -12.88 2.91 14.98
N ASP A 355 -13.96 2.25 15.31
CA ASP A 355 -14.79 1.45 14.40
C ASP A 355 -15.93 2.26 13.76
N SER A 356 -16.20 3.45 14.32
CA SER A 356 -17.32 4.30 13.92
C SER A 356 -16.93 5.27 12.82
N GLU A 357 -17.83 5.50 11.85
CA GLU A 357 -17.68 6.55 10.84
C GLU A 357 -17.85 7.96 11.45
N GLU A 358 -18.71 8.08 12.44
CA GLU A 358 -18.96 9.33 13.19
C GLU A 358 -18.36 9.21 14.58
N ILE A 359 -17.59 10.21 14.98
CA ILE A 359 -16.98 10.27 16.31
C ILE A 359 -17.94 11.02 17.23
N GLU A 360 -18.47 10.30 18.20
CA GLU A 360 -19.31 10.88 19.25
C GLU A 360 -18.43 11.56 20.30
N ARG A 361 -18.87 12.71 20.78
CA ARG A 361 -18.16 13.49 21.79
C ARG A 361 -19.05 13.69 23.01
N VAL A 362 -18.47 13.53 24.17
CA VAL A 362 -19.08 13.88 25.44
C VAL A 362 -19.07 15.40 25.61
N ASP A 363 -20.05 15.95 26.29
CA ASP A 363 -20.11 17.38 26.57
C ASP A 363 -18.86 17.84 27.36
N ASN A 364 -18.27 18.96 26.95
CA ASN A 364 -17.03 19.49 27.53
C ASN A 364 -17.11 19.70 29.05
N SER A 365 -18.29 20.03 29.59
CA SER A 365 -18.50 20.20 31.03
C SER A 365 -18.29 18.88 31.80
N VAL A 366 -18.71 17.76 31.23
CA VAL A 366 -18.56 16.43 31.84
C VAL A 366 -17.09 15.98 31.76
N ALA A 367 -16.43 16.22 30.60
CA ALA A 367 -15.02 15.90 30.40
C ALA A 367 -14.12 16.69 31.40
N GLU A 368 -14.38 17.95 31.64
CA GLU A 368 -13.63 18.76 32.61
C GLU A 368 -13.83 18.28 34.05
N MET A 369 -15.05 17.88 34.43
CA MET A 369 -15.34 17.28 35.74
C MET A 369 -14.62 15.94 35.92
N ASP A 370 -14.54 15.11 34.89
CA ASP A 370 -13.83 13.85 34.95
C ASP A 370 -12.32 14.03 35.09
N ILE A 371 -11.72 14.97 34.37
CA ILE A 371 -10.30 15.32 34.53
C ILE A 371 -10.01 15.77 35.97
N ALA A 372 -10.83 16.65 36.51
CA ALA A 372 -10.68 17.17 37.89
C ALA A 372 -10.83 16.04 38.94
N SER A 373 -11.71 15.07 38.71
CA SER A 373 -11.89 13.93 39.61
C SER A 373 -10.74 12.93 39.52
N LYS A 374 -10.24 12.66 38.32
CA LYS A 374 -9.15 11.70 38.06
C LYS A 374 -7.77 12.25 38.42
N SER A 375 -7.56 13.57 38.36
CA SER A 375 -6.32 14.20 38.86
C SER A 375 -6.05 13.92 40.33
N LYS A 376 -7.11 13.69 41.13
CA LYS A 376 -6.99 13.27 42.55
C LYS A 376 -6.60 11.80 42.71
N ILE A 377 -6.79 10.97 41.71
CA ILE A 377 -6.49 9.51 41.74
C ILE A 377 -5.07 9.21 41.22
N ARG A 378 -4.42 10.18 40.58
CA ARG A 378 -3.20 10.00 39.76
C ARG A 378 -1.90 9.77 40.55
N ASN A 379 -1.91 9.74 41.87
CA ASN A 379 -0.76 9.36 42.69
C ASN A 379 -1.15 8.33 43.75
N PRO A 380 -1.38 7.06 43.38
CA PRO A 380 -1.26 6.03 44.41
C PRO A 380 0.22 5.97 44.77
N ALA A 381 0.54 6.22 46.02
CA ALA A 381 1.85 5.96 46.59
C ALA A 381 2.22 4.49 46.29
N GLY A 382 3.12 4.30 45.35
CA GLY A 382 3.53 2.97 44.85
C GLY A 382 3.15 2.68 43.40
N SER A 383 3.46 3.56 42.45
CA SER A 383 3.46 3.20 41.04
C SER A 383 4.48 2.08 40.83
N ARG A 384 4.01 0.85 40.78
CA ARG A 384 4.83 -0.28 40.35
C ARG A 384 5.09 -0.11 38.87
N SER A 385 6.33 0.20 38.50
CA SER A 385 6.78 0.10 37.12
C SER A 385 6.66 -1.37 36.71
N VAL A 386 5.79 -1.64 35.74
CA VAL A 386 5.75 -2.95 35.09
C VAL A 386 6.90 -2.94 34.07
N SER A 387 7.97 -3.66 34.35
CA SER A 387 8.99 -3.87 33.32
C SER A 387 8.46 -4.91 32.34
N VAL A 388 8.33 -4.50 31.10
CA VAL A 388 7.97 -5.38 29.99
C VAL A 388 9.28 -5.94 29.44
N ASN A 389 9.75 -7.06 30.01
CA ASN A 389 10.95 -7.74 29.51
C ASN A 389 10.52 -8.81 28.48
N TYR A 390 10.95 -8.64 27.26
CA TYR A 390 10.74 -9.57 26.15
C TYR A 390 12.06 -10.17 25.68
N ALA A 391 12.93 -10.59 26.62
CA ALA A 391 14.06 -11.44 26.22
C ALA A 391 13.49 -12.75 25.68
N ALA A 392 13.75 -13.06 24.44
CA ALA A 392 13.18 -14.19 23.74
C ALA A 392 14.27 -14.98 23.02
N TYR A 393 14.08 -16.30 22.96
CA TYR A 393 14.82 -17.17 22.06
C TYR A 393 14.03 -17.36 20.79
N VAL A 394 14.50 -16.80 19.70
CA VAL A 394 13.81 -16.83 18.40
C VAL A 394 14.60 -17.67 17.41
N LEU A 395 14.00 -18.73 16.90
CA LEU A 395 14.54 -19.51 15.80
C LEU A 395 14.09 -18.89 14.46
N VAL A 396 15.04 -18.65 13.56
CA VAL A 396 14.78 -18.18 12.20
C VAL A 396 15.18 -19.25 11.21
N CYS A 397 14.20 -19.93 10.63
CA CYS A 397 14.40 -20.96 9.61
C CYS A 397 14.30 -20.35 8.21
N GLY A 398 15.33 -20.52 7.41
CA GLY A 398 15.42 -20.00 6.04
C GLY A 398 16.19 -18.68 5.94
N TRP A 399 16.21 -18.11 4.76
CA TRP A 399 16.97 -16.91 4.44
C TRP A 399 16.24 -16.10 3.38
N ARG A 400 16.32 -14.78 3.47
CA ARG A 400 15.85 -13.87 2.42
C ARG A 400 17.02 -13.36 1.60
N GLU A 401 16.88 -13.28 0.31
CA GLU A 401 17.93 -12.80 -0.61
C GLU A 401 18.44 -11.41 -0.25
N GLU A 402 17.55 -10.54 0.21
CA GLU A 402 17.89 -9.17 0.64
C GLU A 402 18.90 -9.14 1.81
N TRP A 403 18.92 -10.19 2.63
CA TRP A 403 19.82 -10.27 3.79
C TRP A 403 21.25 -10.69 3.45
N GLN A 404 21.51 -11.14 2.23
CA GLN A 404 22.89 -11.35 1.74
C GLN A 404 23.69 -10.05 1.67
N TYR A 405 23.02 -8.89 1.65
CA TYR A 405 23.64 -7.57 1.64
C TYR A 405 23.89 -7.11 3.08
N PRO A 406 25.17 -6.90 3.49
CA PRO A 406 25.52 -6.56 4.87
C PRO A 406 24.77 -5.34 5.40
N GLU A 407 24.56 -4.31 4.58
CA GLU A 407 23.88 -3.08 4.99
C GLU A 407 22.41 -3.31 5.35
N LEU A 408 21.68 -4.11 4.56
CA LEU A 408 20.29 -4.43 4.81
C LEU A 408 20.13 -5.38 5.99
N PHE A 409 21.05 -6.33 6.12
CA PHE A 409 21.06 -7.24 7.26
C PHE A 409 21.37 -6.50 8.57
N HIS A 410 22.36 -5.61 8.60
CA HIS A 410 22.64 -4.79 9.77
C HIS A 410 21.53 -3.82 10.11
N LYS A 411 20.82 -3.29 9.10
CA LYS A 411 19.64 -2.48 9.34
C LYS A 411 18.53 -3.28 10.03
N LEU A 412 18.27 -4.51 9.57
CA LEU A 412 17.35 -5.43 10.22
C LEU A 412 17.75 -5.67 11.67
N LEU A 413 19.03 -6.02 11.93
CA LEU A 413 19.52 -6.28 13.27
C LEU A 413 19.40 -5.05 14.19
N ARG A 414 19.60 -3.86 13.66
CA ARG A 414 19.41 -2.59 14.39
C ARG A 414 17.94 -2.37 14.73
N ASP A 415 17.02 -2.62 13.79
CA ASP A 415 15.58 -2.49 14.01
C ASP A 415 15.11 -3.52 15.08
N VAL A 416 15.59 -4.76 14.99
CA VAL A 416 15.31 -5.81 15.99
C VAL A 416 15.90 -5.46 17.36
N SER A 417 17.13 -4.96 17.40
CA SER A 417 17.79 -4.52 18.64
C SER A 417 17.04 -3.37 19.33
N GLY A 418 16.35 -2.53 18.56
CA GLY A 418 15.50 -1.45 19.10
C GLY A 418 14.20 -1.94 19.75
N ILE A 419 13.76 -3.16 19.42
CA ILE A 419 12.51 -3.76 19.91
C ILE A 419 12.79 -4.79 21.01
N ALA A 420 13.88 -5.55 20.86
CA ALA A 420 14.24 -6.65 21.74
C ALA A 420 14.80 -6.16 23.07
N SER A 421 14.49 -6.89 24.12
CA SER A 421 15.13 -6.68 25.42
C SER A 421 16.55 -7.25 25.46
N PRO A 422 17.45 -6.71 26.30
CA PRO A 422 18.78 -7.26 26.48
C PRO A 422 18.74 -8.76 26.83
N GLY A 423 19.57 -9.54 26.14
CA GLY A 423 19.62 -11.00 26.31
C GLY A 423 18.75 -11.79 25.33
N THR A 424 18.10 -11.12 24.36
CA THR A 424 17.39 -11.80 23.27
C THR A 424 18.38 -12.53 22.37
N LYS A 425 18.07 -13.81 22.07
CA LYS A 425 18.88 -14.68 21.22
C LYS A 425 18.15 -14.99 19.91
N LEU A 426 18.84 -14.75 18.80
CA LEU A 426 18.38 -15.08 17.46
C LEU A 426 19.22 -16.24 16.93
N VAL A 427 18.57 -17.35 16.63
CA VAL A 427 19.23 -18.53 16.07
C VAL A 427 18.82 -18.65 14.61
N PHE A 428 19.75 -18.45 13.70
CA PHE A 428 19.53 -18.60 12.27
C PHE A 428 19.88 -20.02 11.81
N LEU A 429 18.96 -20.66 11.11
CA LEU A 429 19.16 -21.95 10.46
C LEU A 429 18.88 -21.81 8.96
N ASN A 430 19.91 -21.86 8.14
CA ASN A 430 19.80 -21.73 6.69
C ASN A 430 20.93 -22.50 5.97
N LEU A 431 20.87 -22.54 4.65
CA LEU A 431 21.84 -23.26 3.80
C LEU A 431 23.17 -22.50 3.60
N MET A 432 23.32 -21.30 4.14
CA MET A 432 24.54 -20.50 4.02
C MET A 432 25.66 -21.14 4.85
N GLU A 433 26.87 -21.15 4.33
CA GLU A 433 28.04 -21.59 5.06
C GLU A 433 28.35 -20.59 6.21
N SER A 434 28.85 -21.11 7.34
CA SER A 434 29.12 -20.29 8.53
C SER A 434 30.16 -19.21 8.24
N GLU A 435 31.11 -19.44 7.33
CA GLU A 435 32.10 -18.45 6.91
C GLU A 435 31.44 -17.30 6.11
N ALA A 436 30.54 -17.63 5.17
CA ALA A 436 29.81 -16.64 4.39
C ALA A 436 28.88 -15.81 5.29
N PHE A 437 28.22 -16.42 6.28
CA PHE A 437 27.41 -15.71 7.27
C PHE A 437 28.28 -14.77 8.12
N GLY A 438 29.49 -15.23 8.51
CA GLY A 438 30.44 -14.42 9.25
C GLY A 438 30.87 -13.14 8.49
N LYS A 439 31.03 -13.22 7.18
CA LYS A 439 31.40 -12.07 6.34
C LYS A 439 30.37 -10.92 6.41
N LEU A 440 29.11 -11.21 6.73
CA LEU A 440 28.08 -10.16 6.88
C LEU A 440 28.39 -9.19 8.04
N PHE A 441 29.18 -9.60 9.02
CA PHE A 441 29.56 -8.79 10.18
C PHE A 441 30.91 -8.07 10.00
N HIS A 442 31.63 -8.35 8.92
CA HIS A 442 32.93 -7.75 8.66
C HIS A 442 32.82 -6.43 7.91
N VAL A 443 33.71 -5.48 8.18
CA VAL A 443 33.93 -4.27 7.40
C VAL A 443 35.20 -4.48 6.61
N GLU A 444 35.14 -4.43 5.29
CA GLU A 444 36.33 -4.37 4.45
C GLU A 444 36.96 -3.00 4.61
N GLU A 445 38.14 -2.92 5.20
CA GLU A 445 38.99 -1.74 5.13
C GLU A 445 39.85 -1.83 3.86
N ASP A 446 39.96 -0.72 3.15
CA ASP A 446 40.59 -0.55 1.82
C ASP A 446 42.10 -0.94 1.72
N HIS A 447 42.69 -1.44 2.79
CA HIS A 447 44.11 -1.82 2.88
C HIS A 447 44.39 -3.16 3.60
N GLY A 448 43.53 -4.14 3.43
CA GLY A 448 43.96 -5.56 3.37
C GLY A 448 44.43 -6.28 4.63
N GLU A 449 44.47 -5.73 5.85
CA GLU A 449 45.11 -6.45 6.95
C GLU A 449 44.37 -6.54 8.30
N ARG A 450 43.26 -5.88 8.53
CA ARG A 450 42.47 -6.07 9.77
C ARG A 450 40.98 -6.08 9.52
N VAL A 451 40.39 -7.27 9.61
CA VAL A 451 38.94 -7.44 9.61
C VAL A 451 38.40 -6.91 10.94
N ARG A 452 37.72 -5.77 10.92
CA ARG A 452 36.98 -5.25 12.06
C ARG A 452 35.52 -5.65 11.98
N LEU A 453 34.95 -6.03 13.12
CA LEU A 453 33.51 -6.24 13.23
C LEU A 453 32.79 -4.89 13.29
N ARG A 454 31.67 -4.79 12.57
CA ARG A 454 30.84 -3.60 12.55
C ARG A 454 30.21 -3.31 13.92
N ASP A 455 30.07 -2.03 14.27
CA ASP A 455 29.17 -1.51 15.32
C ASP A 455 29.20 -2.24 16.68
N GLY A 456 30.38 -2.59 17.19
CA GLY A 456 30.51 -3.13 18.54
C GLY A 456 30.07 -4.60 18.69
N TRP A 457 29.92 -5.33 17.60
CA TRP A 457 29.73 -6.77 17.63
C TRP A 457 30.98 -7.49 18.10
N LYS A 458 30.78 -8.55 18.88
CA LYS A 458 31.84 -9.48 19.29
C LYS A 458 31.57 -10.82 18.63
N MET A 459 32.61 -11.50 18.22
CA MET A 459 32.52 -12.83 17.64
C MET A 459 33.12 -13.82 18.59
N ASP A 460 32.34 -14.85 18.94
CA ASP A 460 32.81 -16.03 19.66
C ASP A 460 32.66 -17.24 18.73
N THR A 461 33.63 -18.12 18.77
CA THR A 461 33.69 -19.33 17.95
C THR A 461 33.58 -20.55 18.82
N GLU A 462 32.50 -21.29 18.70
CA GLU A 462 32.28 -22.56 19.39
C GLU A 462 32.24 -23.71 18.38
N THR A 463 32.50 -24.91 18.85
CA THR A 463 32.30 -26.13 18.07
C THR A 463 30.92 -26.70 18.37
N ASP A 464 30.13 -27.01 17.33
CA ASP A 464 28.83 -27.63 17.49
C ASP A 464 28.95 -29.11 17.94
N LEU A 465 27.78 -29.76 18.18
CA LEU A 465 27.70 -31.17 18.58
C LEU A 465 28.31 -32.15 17.55
N TYR A 466 28.56 -31.69 16.34
CA TYR A 466 29.15 -32.48 15.24
C TYR A 466 30.58 -32.05 14.89
N GLY A 467 31.23 -31.26 15.74
CA GLY A 467 32.59 -30.77 15.50
C GLY A 467 32.70 -29.66 14.43
N ARG A 468 31.59 -29.08 14.00
CA ARG A 468 31.58 -27.95 13.03
C ARG A 468 31.77 -26.65 13.78
N VAL A 469 32.50 -25.73 13.15
CA VAL A 469 32.71 -24.39 13.70
C VAL A 469 31.40 -23.63 13.65
N GLN A 470 30.95 -23.20 14.82
CA GLN A 470 29.75 -22.36 14.98
C GLN A 470 30.20 -20.96 15.36
N ASN A 471 29.77 -19.97 14.60
CA ASN A 471 30.01 -18.57 14.92
C ASN A 471 28.82 -17.99 15.68
N SER A 472 29.09 -17.36 16.80
CA SER A 472 28.13 -16.55 17.54
C SER A 472 28.59 -15.09 17.52
N PHE A 473 27.62 -14.19 17.33
CA PHE A 473 27.86 -12.75 17.30
C PHE A 473 27.02 -12.11 18.40
N SER A 474 27.64 -11.33 19.26
CA SER A 474 26.92 -10.68 20.37
C SER A 474 27.17 -9.19 20.40
N ASN A 475 26.16 -8.43 20.76
CA ASN A 475 26.23 -7.03 21.12
C ASN A 475 25.54 -6.81 22.49
N GLN A 476 25.33 -5.55 22.89
CA GLN A 476 24.71 -5.22 24.17
C GLN A 476 23.27 -5.74 24.36
N THR A 477 22.53 -6.00 23.27
CA THR A 477 21.11 -6.34 23.28
C THR A 477 20.81 -7.70 22.68
N LEU A 478 21.54 -8.11 21.63
CA LEU A 478 21.28 -9.32 20.86
C LEU A 478 22.46 -10.28 20.89
N GLU A 479 22.15 -11.56 20.93
CA GLU A 479 23.07 -12.65 20.66
C GLU A 479 22.58 -13.41 19.42
N ILE A 480 23.42 -13.57 18.40
CA ILE A 480 23.10 -14.22 17.14
C ILE A 480 23.93 -15.47 17.00
N ILE A 481 23.27 -16.58 16.77
CA ILE A 481 23.86 -17.89 16.57
C ILE A 481 23.48 -18.39 15.18
N HIS A 482 24.42 -18.87 14.41
CA HIS A 482 24.15 -19.39 13.07
C HIS A 482 24.46 -20.89 12.98
N TYR A 483 23.52 -21.63 12.42
CA TYR A 483 23.66 -23.02 12.04
C TYR A 483 23.50 -23.18 10.54
N SER A 484 24.43 -23.83 9.88
CA SER A 484 24.33 -24.19 8.47
C SER A 484 23.57 -25.51 8.32
N GLY A 485 22.46 -25.49 7.60
CA GLY A 485 21.66 -26.68 7.33
C GLY A 485 20.27 -26.34 6.82
N ASP A 486 19.60 -27.38 6.31
CA ASP A 486 18.21 -27.23 5.82
C ASP A 486 17.23 -27.51 6.96
N ALA A 487 16.40 -26.53 7.27
CA ALA A 487 15.35 -26.62 8.28
C ALA A 487 14.26 -27.66 7.95
N ALA A 488 14.16 -28.11 6.69
CA ALA A 488 13.23 -29.16 6.30
C ALA A 488 13.68 -30.57 6.79
N HIS A 489 14.95 -30.73 7.15
CA HIS A 489 15.48 -32.00 7.64
C HIS A 489 15.41 -32.08 9.17
N VAL A 490 14.62 -33.01 9.67
CA VAL A 490 14.42 -33.24 11.11
C VAL A 490 15.77 -33.54 11.83
N GLU A 491 16.68 -34.25 11.18
CA GLU A 491 18.01 -34.59 11.71
C GLU A 491 18.86 -33.35 12.01
N VAL A 492 18.64 -32.23 11.27
CA VAL A 492 19.32 -30.95 11.48
C VAL A 492 18.60 -30.12 12.55
N LEU A 493 17.27 -30.11 12.52
CA LEU A 493 16.44 -29.27 13.37
C LEU A 493 16.35 -29.80 14.82
N GLU A 494 16.22 -31.14 15.02
CA GLU A 494 15.99 -31.74 16.31
C GLU A 494 17.12 -31.47 17.35
N PRO A 495 18.42 -31.56 17.00
CA PRO A 495 19.51 -31.22 17.93
C PRO A 495 19.48 -29.74 18.35
N ILE A 496 19.12 -28.85 17.44
CA ILE A 496 19.04 -27.39 17.70
C ILE A 496 17.90 -27.11 18.67
N LEU A 497 16.72 -27.73 18.46
CA LEU A 497 15.57 -27.60 19.36
C LEU A 497 15.85 -28.19 20.76
N LYS A 498 16.68 -29.23 20.86
CA LYS A 498 17.09 -29.79 22.17
C LYS A 498 18.10 -28.91 22.89
N LYS A 499 18.97 -28.20 22.13
CA LYS A 499 20.04 -27.37 22.70
C LYS A 499 19.52 -26.03 23.22
N HIS A 500 18.52 -25.45 22.55
CA HIS A 500 18.02 -24.11 22.85
C HIS A 500 16.53 -24.12 23.20
N PRO A 501 16.12 -23.46 24.30
CA PRO A 501 14.71 -23.31 24.68
C PRO A 501 14.07 -22.21 23.88
N PHE A 502 13.55 -22.51 22.69
CA PHE A 502 12.91 -21.50 21.83
C PHE A 502 11.52 -21.10 22.33
N ASP A 503 11.28 -19.80 22.36
CA ASP A 503 9.96 -19.22 22.61
C ASP A 503 9.12 -19.12 21.35
N THR A 504 9.77 -18.88 20.21
CA THR A 504 9.11 -18.63 18.93
C THR A 504 10.00 -19.06 17.77
N ALA A 505 9.38 -19.47 16.67
CA ALA A 505 10.06 -19.75 15.40
C ALA A 505 9.47 -18.91 14.27
N ILE A 506 10.34 -18.33 13.47
CA ILE A 506 10.00 -17.66 12.21
C ILE A 506 10.42 -18.60 11.08
N VAL A 507 9.46 -19.02 10.26
CA VAL A 507 9.74 -19.83 9.08
C VAL A 507 9.57 -18.96 7.84
N LEU A 508 10.66 -18.78 7.11
CA LEU A 508 10.71 -17.99 5.88
C LEU A 508 10.57 -18.95 4.70
N GLY A 509 9.61 -18.68 3.83
CA GLY A 509 9.48 -19.41 2.57
C GLY A 509 10.71 -19.17 1.69
N THR A 510 11.32 -20.23 1.17
CA THR A 510 12.39 -20.11 0.17
C THR A 510 11.80 -19.76 -1.18
N GLN A 511 12.25 -18.65 -1.79
CA GLN A 511 11.83 -18.27 -3.16
C GLN A 511 12.36 -19.18 -4.26
N LYS A 512 13.21 -20.15 -3.97
CA LYS A 512 13.82 -21.07 -4.94
C LYS A 512 12.91 -22.17 -5.52
N ALA A 513 11.63 -22.22 -5.19
CA ALA A 513 10.70 -23.20 -5.77
C ALA A 513 10.18 -22.82 -7.19
N ARG A 514 10.79 -21.84 -7.89
CA ARG A 514 10.38 -21.45 -9.26
C ARG A 514 11.37 -21.85 -10.37
N ALA A 515 12.34 -22.68 -10.08
CA ALA A 515 13.23 -23.25 -11.09
C ALA A 515 13.16 -24.77 -11.05
N ALA A 516 12.05 -25.35 -11.47
CA ALA A 516 11.90 -26.73 -11.95
C ALA A 516 10.68 -26.78 -12.90
#